data_c1b674fb2cd3bba311a97360cd4d270f
#
_entry.id   c1b674fb2cd3bba311a97360cd4d270f
#
_cell.length_a   1.000
_cell.length_b   1.000
_cell.length_c   1.000
_cell.angle_alpha   90.00
_cell.angle_beta   90.00
_cell.angle_gamma   90.00
#
_symmetry.space_group_name_H-M   'P 1'
#
loop_
_entity.id
_entity.type
_entity.pdbx_description
1 polymer ?
#
loop_
_entity_poly.entity_id
_entity_poly.type
_entity_poly.pdbx_seq_one_letter_code
_entity_poly.pdbx_strand_id
1 'polypeptide(L)'
;MLSGLNTSIQHYKSIPIKLIKRGYGHYKAKRFTLNGTNQNVWIPNKHLLEDGTLKDNENIDYVFKKSWNQCRIAGIDLNVLYEAWGYPWEGNK
;
A
#
# COMPACT_ATOMS: atom_id res chain seq x y z
N MET A 1 21.14 11.33 2.12
CA MET A 1 21.42 9.93 2.37
C MET A 1 20.21 9.09 2.23
N LEU A 2 20.37 7.98 1.59
CA LEU A 2 19.24 7.08 1.39
C LEU A 2 19.06 6.10 2.53
N SER A 3 19.91 6.19 3.52
CA SER A 3 19.89 5.25 4.63
C SER A 3 18.63 5.37 5.48
N GLY A 4 17.82 6.39 5.25
CA GLY A 4 16.63 6.58 6.06
C GLY A 4 15.41 5.81 5.63
N LEU A 5 15.48 5.09 4.51
CA LEU A 5 14.27 4.41 4.03
C LEU A 5 13.95 3.18 4.87
N ASN A 6 12.68 3.04 5.20
CA ASN A 6 12.19 1.88 5.96
C ASN A 6 11.77 0.80 4.98
N THR A 7 12.62 -0.19 4.80
CA THR A 7 12.35 -1.29 3.88
C THR A 7 11.85 -2.53 4.59
N SER A 8 11.43 -2.40 5.84
CA SER A 8 10.80 -3.50 6.57
C SER A 8 9.40 -3.76 6.04
N ILE A 9 8.92 -4.96 6.26
CA ILE A 9 7.54 -5.28 5.89
C ILE A 9 6.61 -4.54 6.84
N GLN A 10 5.65 -3.83 6.25
CA GLN A 10 4.60 -3.16 7.01
C GLN A 10 3.28 -3.81 6.63
N HIS A 11 2.27 -3.55 7.44
CA HIS A 11 0.95 -4.12 7.18
C HIS A 11 -0.10 -3.02 7.20
N TYR A 12 -0.93 -3.01 6.17
CA TYR A 12 -2.11 -2.17 6.15
C TYR A 12 -3.32 -3.08 6.14
N LYS A 13 -4.04 -3.15 7.27
CA LYS A 13 -5.22 -4.00 7.40
C LYS A 13 -4.94 -5.41 6.91
N SER A 14 -3.86 -5.99 7.41
CA SER A 14 -3.42 -7.34 7.07
C SER A 14 -2.82 -7.47 5.68
N ILE A 15 -2.69 -6.40 4.93
CA ILE A 15 -2.03 -6.44 3.63
C ILE A 15 -0.54 -6.17 3.83
N PRO A 16 0.33 -7.14 3.57
CA PRO A 16 1.77 -6.92 3.74
C PRO A 16 2.29 -6.08 2.58
N ILE A 17 3.01 -5.02 2.92
CA ILE A 17 3.63 -4.16 1.91
C ILE A 17 5.07 -3.93 2.29
N LYS A 18 5.91 -3.68 1.29
CA LYS A 18 7.31 -3.44 1.53
C LYS A 18 7.81 -2.38 0.56
N LEU A 19 8.41 -1.35 1.12
CA LEU A 19 8.92 -0.23 0.31
C LEU A 19 10.00 -0.72 -0.63
N ILE A 20 9.88 -0.35 -1.89
CA ILE A 20 10.93 -0.62 -2.86
C ILE A 20 12.01 0.42 -2.66
N LYS A 21 13.23 -0.04 -2.39
CA LYS A 21 14.35 0.85 -2.13
C LYS A 21 14.83 1.46 -3.44
N ARG A 22 14.74 2.77 -3.52
CA ARG A 22 15.25 3.49 -4.67
C ARG A 22 15.26 4.97 -4.32
N GLY A 23 15.86 5.79 -5.18
CA GLY A 23 15.76 7.23 -5.03
C GLY A 23 14.40 7.70 -5.52
N TYR A 24 13.69 8.42 -4.68
CA TYR A 24 12.37 8.92 -5.05
C TYR A 24 12.38 10.38 -5.47
N GLY A 25 13.45 11.09 -5.16
CA GLY A 25 13.59 12.45 -5.64
C GLY A 25 12.37 13.30 -5.36
N HIS A 26 11.79 13.83 -6.43
CA HIS A 26 10.61 14.70 -6.32
C HIS A 26 9.29 13.95 -6.47
N TYR A 27 9.32 12.64 -6.46
CA TYR A 27 8.11 11.87 -6.56
C TYR A 27 7.20 12.19 -5.38
N LYS A 28 5.92 12.29 -5.66
CA LYS A 28 4.93 12.58 -4.61
C LYS A 28 4.36 11.32 -4.00
N ALA A 29 4.90 10.17 -4.35
CA ALA A 29 4.45 8.89 -3.85
C ALA A 29 5.65 7.96 -3.80
N LYS A 30 5.52 6.90 -3.02
CA LYS A 30 6.52 5.85 -2.97
C LYS A 30 5.88 4.52 -3.35
N ARG A 31 6.71 3.62 -3.84
CA ARG A 31 6.24 2.37 -4.44
C ARG A 31 6.49 1.22 -3.48
N PHE A 32 5.47 0.38 -3.33
CA PHE A 32 5.55 -0.74 -2.40
C PHE A 32 5.17 -2.02 -3.12
N THR A 33 5.87 -3.10 -2.81
CA THR A 33 5.47 -4.42 -3.28
C THR A 33 4.31 -4.92 -2.43
N LEU A 34 3.50 -5.79 -3.03
CA LEU A 34 2.32 -6.35 -2.37
C LEU A 34 2.56 -7.81 -2.06
N ASN A 35 2.41 -8.18 -0.79
CA ASN A 35 2.39 -9.56 -0.34
C ASN A 35 3.60 -10.37 -0.83
N GLY A 36 4.77 -9.74 -0.89
CA GLY A 36 5.99 -10.43 -1.29
C GLY A 36 6.05 -10.81 -2.76
N THR A 37 5.20 -10.23 -3.59
CA THR A 37 5.18 -10.50 -5.03
C THR A 37 5.81 -9.35 -5.79
N ASN A 38 5.80 -9.44 -7.10
CA ASN A 38 6.26 -8.31 -7.92
C ASN A 38 5.13 -7.37 -8.29
N GLN A 39 3.95 -7.57 -7.73
CA GLN A 39 2.87 -6.60 -7.87
C GLN A 39 3.13 -5.45 -6.90
N ASN A 40 2.73 -4.26 -7.27
CA ASN A 40 3.04 -3.10 -6.43
C ASN A 40 1.98 -2.03 -6.53
N VAL A 41 2.05 -1.09 -5.59
CA VAL A 41 1.17 0.08 -5.55
C VAL A 41 2.02 1.30 -5.22
N TRP A 42 1.51 2.47 -5.61
CA TRP A 42 2.09 3.75 -5.24
C TRP A 42 1.24 4.36 -4.13
N ILE A 43 1.87 4.70 -3.02
CA ILE A 43 1.19 5.33 -1.90
C ILE A 43 1.65 6.77 -1.80
N PRO A 44 0.72 7.74 -1.83
CA PRO A 44 1.10 9.16 -1.76
C PRO A 44 1.87 9.47 -0.49
N ASN A 45 2.84 10.34 -0.62
CA ASN A 45 3.71 10.70 0.50
C ASN A 45 2.95 11.32 1.67
N LYS A 46 1.79 11.91 1.41
CA LYS A 46 1.01 12.51 2.50
C LYS A 46 0.57 11.49 3.53
N HIS A 47 0.57 10.21 3.17
CA HIS A 47 0.20 9.14 4.09
C HIS A 47 1.43 8.48 4.71
N LEU A 48 2.61 8.99 4.41
CA LEU A 48 3.85 8.35 4.82
C LEU A 48 4.73 9.32 5.60
N LEU A 49 5.51 8.75 6.50
CA LEU A 49 6.61 9.50 7.09
C LEU A 49 7.71 9.61 6.05
N GLU A 50 8.72 10.41 6.37
CA GLU A 50 9.81 10.66 5.43
C GLU A 50 10.50 9.38 4.97
N ASP A 51 10.58 8.40 5.85
CA ASP A 51 11.29 7.15 5.55
C ASP A 51 10.40 6.13 4.86
N GLY A 52 9.16 6.48 4.55
CA GLY A 52 8.24 5.56 3.90
C GLY A 52 7.38 4.75 4.85
N THR A 53 7.49 4.99 6.15
CA THR A 53 6.63 4.31 7.12
C THR A 53 5.21 4.86 7.00
N LEU A 54 4.23 3.97 7.02
CA LEU A 54 2.84 4.39 7.02
C LEU A 54 2.54 5.17 8.30
N LYS A 55 1.86 6.30 8.14
CA LYS A 55 1.37 7.03 9.30
C LYS A 55 0.27 6.25 9.96
N ASP A 56 0.16 6.41 11.28
CA ASP A 56 -0.91 5.77 12.04
C ASP A 56 -2.25 6.38 11.68
N ASN A 57 -3.28 5.54 11.72
CA ASN A 57 -4.67 5.99 11.59
C ASN A 57 -5.01 6.61 10.23
N GLU A 58 -4.23 6.30 9.21
CA GLU A 58 -4.54 6.75 7.86
C GLU A 58 -5.48 5.76 7.20
N ASN A 59 -6.43 6.29 6.45
CA ASN A 59 -7.30 5.45 5.65
C ASN A 59 -6.86 5.54 4.20
N ILE A 60 -6.16 4.52 3.73
CA ILE A 60 -5.69 4.48 2.36
C ILE A 60 -6.33 3.33 1.58
N ASP A 61 -7.53 2.95 1.98
CA ASP A 61 -8.27 1.91 1.27
C ASP A 61 -8.36 2.22 -0.22
N TYR A 62 -8.50 3.51 -0.56
CA TYR A 62 -8.67 3.89 -1.96
C TYR A 62 -7.44 3.52 -2.81
N VAL A 63 -6.27 3.51 -2.21
CA VAL A 63 -5.05 3.13 -2.93
C VAL A 63 -5.15 1.69 -3.39
N PHE A 64 -5.57 0.82 -2.49
CA PHE A 64 -5.66 -0.61 -2.80
C PHE A 64 -6.84 -0.91 -3.71
N LYS A 65 -7.93 -0.18 -3.54
CA LYS A 65 -9.07 -0.36 -4.42
C LYS A 65 -8.76 0.04 -5.86
N LYS A 66 -8.01 1.10 -6.04
CA LYS A 66 -7.57 1.48 -7.37
C LYS A 66 -6.63 0.44 -7.98
N SER A 67 -5.93 -0.27 -7.13
CA SER A 67 -4.98 -1.29 -7.55
C SER A 67 -5.51 -2.69 -7.27
N TRP A 68 -6.84 -2.86 -7.26
CA TRP A 68 -7.40 -4.13 -6.84
C TRP A 68 -6.95 -5.28 -7.73
N ASN A 69 -6.70 -5.01 -8.99
CA ASN A 69 -6.23 -6.05 -9.90
C ASN A 69 -4.85 -6.55 -9.47
N GLN A 70 -3.97 -5.63 -9.14
CA GLN A 70 -2.64 -6.00 -8.63
C GLN A 70 -2.77 -6.74 -7.31
N CYS A 71 -3.67 -6.31 -6.45
CA CYS A 71 -3.89 -6.97 -5.17
C CYS A 71 -4.40 -8.39 -5.38
N ARG A 72 -5.32 -8.57 -6.32
CA ARG A 72 -5.86 -9.89 -6.60
C ARG A 72 -4.77 -10.83 -7.11
N ILE A 73 -3.94 -10.34 -8.02
CA ILE A 73 -2.85 -11.14 -8.56
C ILE A 73 -1.86 -11.48 -7.45
N ALA A 74 -1.66 -10.59 -6.51
CA ALA A 74 -0.75 -10.80 -5.39
C ALA A 74 -1.34 -11.74 -4.32
N GLY A 75 -2.56 -12.20 -4.50
CA GLY A 75 -3.17 -13.11 -3.55
C GLY A 75 -3.73 -12.45 -2.32
N ILE A 76 -4.00 -11.16 -2.37
CA ILE A 76 -4.52 -10.43 -1.22
C ILE A 76 -6.04 -10.59 -1.17
N ASP A 77 -6.53 -10.88 0.05
CA ASP A 77 -7.96 -10.97 0.29
C ASP A 77 -8.50 -9.58 0.55
N LEU A 78 -9.19 -9.03 -0.43
CA LEU A 78 -9.69 -7.66 -0.34
C LEU A 78 -10.90 -7.52 0.58
N ASN A 79 -11.39 -8.62 1.13
CA ASN A 79 -12.49 -8.53 2.08
C ASN A 79 -12.11 -7.72 3.30
N VAL A 80 -10.81 -7.64 3.61
CA VAL A 80 -10.39 -6.81 4.74
C VAL A 80 -10.80 -5.35 4.54
N LEU A 81 -10.86 -4.91 3.29
CA LEU A 81 -11.29 -3.55 3.00
C LEU A 81 -12.80 -3.43 3.08
N TYR A 82 -13.50 -4.46 2.63
CA TYR A 82 -14.96 -4.47 2.68
C TYR A 82 -15.43 -4.37 4.12
N GLU A 83 -14.81 -5.15 5.00
CA GLU A 83 -15.19 -5.13 6.40
C GLU A 83 -15.01 -3.76 7.00
N ALA A 84 -13.92 -3.09 6.62
CA ALA A 84 -13.67 -1.76 7.15
C ALA A 84 -14.73 -0.77 6.73
N TRP A 85 -15.40 -1.02 5.60
CA TRP A 85 -16.41 -0.12 5.07
C TRP A 85 -17.81 -0.57 5.40
N GLY A 86 -17.97 -1.79 5.87
CA GLY A 86 -19.27 -2.29 6.23
C GLY A 86 -20.12 -2.74 5.07
N TYR A 87 -19.56 -2.90 3.90
CA TYR A 87 -20.33 -3.40 2.77
C TYR A 87 -19.38 -3.97 1.72
N PRO A 88 -19.91 -4.86 0.88
CA PRO A 88 -19.10 -5.44 -0.18
C PRO A 88 -18.66 -4.40 -1.18
N TRP A 89 -17.60 -4.70 -1.86
CA TRP A 89 -17.10 -3.86 -2.93
C TRP A 89 -18.09 -3.84 -4.06
N GLU A 90 -18.60 -2.67 -4.35
CA GLU A 90 -19.56 -2.52 -5.41
C GLU A 90 -18.93 -2.17 -6.74
N GLY A 91 -17.67 -1.83 -6.74
CA GLY A 91 -17.02 -1.48 -7.98
C GLY A 91 -16.94 -2.63 -8.96
N ASN A 92 -17.22 -3.81 -8.50
CA ASN A 92 -17.21 -4.98 -9.36
C ASN A 92 -18.49 -5.15 -10.14
N LYS A 93 -19.39 -4.24 -9.95
CA LYS A 93 -20.67 -4.34 -10.62
C LYS A 93 -20.76 -3.45 -11.80
#